data_728a5e639d4a827cbc42117a47dd2e07
#
_entry.id   728a5e639d4a827cbc42117a47dd2e07
#
_cell.length_a   1.000
_cell.length_b   1.000
_cell.length_c   1.000
_cell.angle_alpha   90.00
_cell.angle_beta   90.00
_cell.angle_gamma   90.00
#
_symmetry.space_group_name_H-M   'P 1'
#
loop_
_entity.id
_entity.type
_entity.pdbx_description
1 polymer ?
#
loop_
_entity_poly.entity_id
_entity_poly.type
_entity_poly.pdbx_seq_one_letter_code
_entity_poly.pdbx_strand_id
1 'polypeptide(L)'
;MIAMSLLCLILAGGKSTRMGEDKALLFASVNTLTGILTSQGCRVLVACGGEERAGLFDAECWFDPIDSTSLGEVVHAFVQQHDEEIQLFPCDMYNLDEEAIEAILAQPPGVPIDLNGQDQYTLARIPQGCNLPSSKSLKHLFSKLDRNQMEWLGDRLENFNSPDQIEHQHKSNR
;
A
#
# COMPACT_ATOMS: atom_id res chain seq x y z
N MET A 1 -13.97 25.49 2.99
CA MET A 1 -12.70 24.74 2.97
C MET A 1 -12.87 23.51 2.10
N ILE A 2 -12.23 23.46 0.96
CA ILE A 2 -12.25 22.24 0.14
C ILE A 2 -11.28 21.28 0.80
N ALA A 3 -11.79 20.20 1.38
CA ALA A 3 -10.92 19.13 1.85
C ALA A 3 -10.16 18.59 0.63
N MET A 4 -8.84 18.71 0.65
CA MET A 4 -8.02 18.11 -0.40
C MET A 4 -8.19 16.60 -0.31
N SER A 5 -8.72 16.01 -1.38
CA SER A 5 -8.89 14.57 -1.47
C SER A 5 -7.53 13.90 -1.46
N LEU A 6 -7.28 13.04 -0.49
CA LEU A 6 -6.06 12.25 -0.41
C LEU A 6 -6.05 11.20 -1.53
N LEU A 7 -4.94 11.12 -2.25
CA LEU A 7 -4.74 10.08 -3.25
C LEU A 7 -4.13 8.84 -2.61
N CYS A 8 -4.85 7.73 -2.65
CA CYS A 8 -4.37 6.44 -2.17
C CYS A 8 -3.95 5.55 -3.35
N LEU A 9 -2.76 4.99 -3.28
CA LEU A 9 -2.27 4.02 -4.25
C LEU A 9 -2.17 2.65 -3.58
N ILE A 10 -2.94 1.68 -4.08
CA ILE A 10 -2.85 0.28 -3.64
C ILE A 10 -1.87 -0.45 -4.54
N LEU A 11 -0.85 -1.06 -3.92
CA LEU A 11 0.21 -1.77 -4.62
C LEU A 11 -0.22 -3.22 -4.85
N ALA A 12 -0.74 -3.52 -6.04
CA ALA A 12 -1.32 -4.81 -6.40
C ALA A 12 -0.71 -5.42 -7.67
N GLY A 13 0.44 -4.92 -8.11
CA GLY A 13 1.16 -5.46 -9.25
C GLY A 13 1.95 -6.72 -8.89
N GLY A 14 2.17 -7.58 -9.87
CA GLY A 14 2.94 -8.79 -9.73
C GLY A 14 2.11 -10.02 -9.35
N LYS A 15 2.54 -11.17 -9.85
CA LYS A 15 1.96 -12.46 -9.50
C LYS A 15 2.75 -13.05 -8.34
N SER A 16 2.08 -13.31 -7.22
CA SER A 16 2.71 -13.96 -6.09
C SER A 16 2.72 -15.47 -6.27
N THR A 17 3.79 -15.99 -6.88
CA THR A 17 3.96 -17.43 -7.07
C THR A 17 4.17 -18.18 -5.77
N ARG A 18 4.67 -17.51 -4.72
CA ARG A 18 4.89 -18.08 -3.38
C ARG A 18 3.59 -18.44 -2.67
N MET A 19 2.50 -17.76 -3.00
CA MET A 19 1.18 -17.97 -2.37
C MET A 19 0.33 -18.99 -3.13
N GLY A 20 0.73 -19.40 -4.34
CA GLY A 20 -0.08 -20.22 -5.22
C GLY A 20 -1.30 -19.50 -5.79
N GLU A 21 -1.59 -18.30 -5.30
CA GLU A 21 -2.67 -17.42 -5.73
C GLU A 21 -2.18 -15.98 -5.82
N ASP A 22 -2.91 -15.14 -6.54
CA ASP A 22 -2.61 -13.71 -6.60
C ASP A 22 -2.97 -13.06 -5.25
N LYS A 23 -2.00 -12.51 -4.55
CA LYS A 23 -2.20 -11.85 -3.26
C LYS A 23 -3.24 -10.74 -3.30
N ALA A 24 -3.31 -10.01 -4.41
CA ALA A 24 -4.25 -8.92 -4.57
C ALA A 24 -5.71 -9.40 -4.62
N LEU A 25 -5.94 -10.66 -5.00
CA LEU A 25 -7.27 -11.26 -5.07
C LEU A 25 -7.60 -12.07 -3.83
N LEU A 26 -6.61 -12.43 -3.02
CA LEU A 26 -6.80 -13.23 -1.82
C LEU A 26 -7.65 -12.45 -0.80
N PHE A 27 -8.70 -13.09 -0.28
CA PHE A 27 -9.68 -12.48 0.64
C PHE A 27 -10.37 -11.22 0.08
N ALA A 28 -10.38 -11.04 -1.23
CA ALA A 28 -10.85 -9.82 -1.88
C ALA A 28 -10.21 -8.54 -1.29
N SER A 29 -8.94 -8.63 -0.90
CA SER A 29 -8.26 -7.60 -0.09
C SER A 29 -8.23 -6.22 -0.77
N VAL A 30 -7.92 -6.17 -2.06
CA VAL A 30 -7.86 -4.89 -2.79
C VAL A 30 -9.24 -4.26 -2.91
N ASN A 31 -10.27 -5.04 -3.27
CA ASN A 31 -11.62 -4.51 -3.43
C ASN A 31 -12.23 -4.09 -2.08
N THR A 32 -11.95 -4.83 -1.01
CA THR A 32 -12.37 -4.47 0.35
C THR A 32 -11.69 -3.16 0.79
N LEU A 33 -10.38 -3.05 0.60
CA LEU A 33 -9.62 -1.83 0.93
C LEU A 33 -10.10 -0.64 0.10
N THR A 34 -10.34 -0.83 -1.20
CA THR A 34 -10.90 0.20 -2.08
C THR A 34 -12.22 0.72 -1.55
N GLY A 35 -13.12 -0.15 -1.11
CA GLY A 35 -14.41 0.23 -0.55
C GLY A 35 -14.27 1.07 0.71
N ILE A 36 -13.39 0.68 1.63
CA ILE A 36 -13.14 1.42 2.87
C ILE A 36 -12.54 2.80 2.57
N LEU A 37 -11.51 2.87 1.73
CA LEU A 37 -10.86 4.12 1.38
C LEU A 37 -11.81 5.09 0.67
N THR A 38 -12.62 4.58 -0.24
CA THR A 38 -13.63 5.40 -0.94
C THR A 38 -14.66 5.94 0.03
N SER A 39 -15.10 5.14 1.01
CA SER A 39 -16.05 5.59 2.05
C SER A 39 -15.47 6.69 2.95
N GLN A 40 -14.15 6.76 3.08
CA GLN A 40 -13.42 7.79 3.82
C GLN A 40 -13.17 9.06 2.98
N GLY A 41 -13.67 9.11 1.74
CA GLY A 41 -13.50 10.26 0.85
C GLY A 41 -12.19 10.30 0.09
N CYS A 42 -11.42 9.22 0.07
CA CYS A 42 -10.16 9.13 -0.67
C CYS A 42 -10.41 8.85 -2.15
N ARG A 43 -9.55 9.41 -2.99
CA ARG A 43 -9.41 8.96 -4.38
C ARG A 43 -8.49 7.74 -4.38
N VAL A 44 -8.89 6.65 -5.05
CA VAL A 44 -8.15 5.39 -5.04
C VAL A 44 -7.71 5.02 -6.45
N LEU A 45 -6.42 4.72 -6.59
CA LEU A 45 -5.85 4.09 -7.79
C LEU A 45 -5.17 2.78 -7.38
N VAL A 46 -5.28 1.76 -8.23
CA VAL A 46 -4.62 0.47 -8.02
C VAL A 46 -3.48 0.34 -9.03
N ALA A 47 -2.25 0.22 -8.53
CA ALA A 47 -1.10 -0.15 -9.34
C ALA A 47 -1.19 -1.66 -9.60
N CYS A 48 -1.84 -2.05 -10.68
CA CYS A 48 -2.20 -3.44 -10.97
C CYS A 48 -1.14 -4.19 -11.80
N GLY A 49 -0.07 -3.53 -12.18
CA GLY A 49 0.94 -4.08 -13.07
C GLY A 49 0.64 -3.75 -14.52
N GLY A 50 0.04 -4.66 -15.25
CA GLY A 50 -0.30 -4.49 -16.66
C GLY A 50 -1.81 -4.37 -16.92
N GLU A 51 -2.14 -3.97 -18.15
CA GLU A 51 -3.52 -3.78 -18.60
C GLU A 51 -4.37 -5.05 -18.48
N GLU A 52 -3.76 -6.22 -18.59
CA GLU A 52 -4.43 -7.52 -18.48
C GLU A 52 -5.02 -7.77 -17.09
N ARG A 53 -4.57 -7.04 -16.08
CA ARG A 53 -5.06 -7.17 -14.71
C ARG A 53 -6.14 -6.14 -14.33
N ALA A 54 -6.39 -5.16 -15.18
CA ALA A 54 -7.29 -4.05 -14.85
C ALA A 54 -8.73 -4.50 -14.53
N GLY A 55 -9.22 -5.55 -15.20
CA GLY A 55 -10.56 -6.09 -14.96
C GLY A 55 -10.73 -6.85 -13.64
N LEU A 56 -9.66 -7.10 -12.90
CA LEU A 56 -9.70 -7.86 -11.64
C LEU A 56 -10.15 -6.99 -10.44
N PHE A 57 -10.13 -5.67 -10.57
CA PHE A 57 -10.33 -4.75 -9.46
C PHE A 57 -11.49 -3.79 -9.73
N ASP A 58 -12.17 -3.40 -8.66
CA ASP A 58 -13.29 -2.46 -8.72
C ASP A 58 -12.85 -0.99 -8.83
N ALA A 59 -11.57 -0.70 -8.51
CA ALA A 59 -11.01 0.64 -8.59
C ALA A 59 -10.39 0.91 -9.96
N GLU A 60 -10.21 2.21 -10.26
CA GLU A 60 -9.41 2.64 -11.39
C GLU A 60 -7.98 2.12 -11.26
N CYS A 61 -7.45 1.54 -12.32
CA CYS A 61 -6.08 1.01 -12.35
C CYS A 61 -5.11 2.01 -12.98
N TRP A 62 -3.90 2.01 -12.45
CA TRP A 62 -2.74 2.68 -13.01
C TRP A 62 -1.72 1.63 -13.40
N PHE A 63 -1.23 1.68 -14.63
CA PHE A 63 -0.32 0.65 -15.16
C PHE A 63 1.13 1.01 -14.88
N ASP A 64 1.90 -0.01 -14.50
CA ASP A 64 3.34 0.14 -14.31
C ASP A 64 4.00 0.63 -15.60
N PRO A 65 5.02 1.52 -15.53
CA PRO A 65 5.81 1.84 -16.71
C PRO A 65 6.43 0.57 -17.31
N ILE A 66 6.43 0.49 -18.65
CA ILE A 66 6.87 -0.70 -19.40
C ILE A 66 8.31 -1.11 -19.01
N ASP A 67 9.17 -0.15 -18.74
CA ASP A 67 10.58 -0.38 -18.43
C ASP A 67 10.85 -0.56 -16.92
N SER A 68 9.82 -0.50 -16.07
CA SER A 68 10.01 -0.66 -14.63
C SER A 68 10.34 -2.11 -14.26
N THR A 69 11.35 -2.29 -13.43
CA THR A 69 11.83 -3.61 -12.99
C THR A 69 11.68 -3.80 -11.47
N SER A 70 11.22 -2.79 -10.74
CA SER A 70 11.13 -2.83 -9.29
C SER A 70 9.98 -1.97 -8.78
N LEU A 71 9.54 -2.27 -7.55
CA LEU A 71 8.51 -1.48 -6.88
C LEU A 71 8.94 -0.02 -6.66
N GLY A 72 10.20 0.22 -6.36
CA GLY A 72 10.73 1.58 -6.20
C GLY A 72 10.57 2.41 -7.46
N GLU A 73 10.84 1.84 -8.62
CA GLU A 73 10.67 2.51 -9.92
C GLU A 73 9.20 2.82 -10.21
N VAL A 74 8.31 1.88 -9.90
CA VAL A 74 6.86 2.04 -10.07
C VAL A 74 6.35 3.19 -9.19
N VAL A 75 6.69 3.20 -7.91
CA VAL A 75 6.26 4.25 -6.97
C VAL A 75 6.86 5.61 -7.35
N HIS A 76 8.13 5.65 -7.72
CA HIS A 76 8.78 6.89 -8.17
C HIS A 76 8.05 7.50 -9.37
N ALA A 77 7.74 6.69 -10.39
CA ALA A 77 7.02 7.15 -11.57
C ALA A 77 5.62 7.66 -11.23
N PHE A 78 4.92 6.96 -10.33
CA PHE A 78 3.59 7.38 -9.88
C PHE A 78 3.64 8.75 -9.19
N VAL A 79 4.56 8.93 -8.26
CA VAL A 79 4.72 10.19 -7.52
C VAL A 79 5.04 11.35 -8.47
N GLN A 80 5.87 11.12 -9.48
CA GLN A 80 6.20 12.16 -10.46
C GLN A 80 5.02 12.57 -11.36
N GLN A 81 4.08 11.67 -11.59
CA GLN A 81 2.90 11.94 -12.43
C GLN A 81 1.74 12.59 -11.66
N HIS A 82 1.80 12.61 -10.31
CA HIS A 82 0.70 13.09 -9.47
C HIS A 82 1.19 14.16 -8.49
N ASP A 83 0.76 15.39 -8.70
CA ASP A 83 1.06 16.51 -7.79
C ASP A 83 0.05 16.58 -6.63
N GLU A 84 0.01 15.50 -5.84
CA GLU A 84 -0.91 15.32 -4.72
C GLU A 84 -0.17 14.67 -3.56
N GLU A 85 -0.73 14.79 -2.35
CA GLU A 85 -0.28 13.98 -1.22
C GLU A 85 -0.75 12.55 -1.43
N ILE A 86 0.15 11.58 -1.28
CA ILE A 86 -0.09 10.18 -1.65
C ILE A 86 0.07 9.29 -0.43
N GLN A 87 -0.92 8.43 -0.19
CA GLN A 87 -0.85 7.35 0.80
C GLN A 87 -0.73 6.01 0.08
N LEU A 88 0.33 5.26 0.38
CA LEU A 88 0.50 3.90 -0.14
C LEU A 88 -0.20 2.88 0.75
N PHE A 89 -0.73 1.83 0.13
CA PHE A 89 -1.22 0.63 0.80
C PHE A 89 -0.74 -0.62 0.06
N PRO A 90 -0.24 -1.64 0.78
CA PRO A 90 0.05 -2.94 0.17
C PRO A 90 -1.22 -3.77 0.04
N CYS A 91 -1.17 -4.82 -0.78
CA CYS A 91 -2.29 -5.75 -0.95
C CYS A 91 -2.23 -6.98 -0.02
N ASP A 92 -1.17 -7.14 0.75
CA ASP A 92 -0.87 -8.36 1.53
C ASP A 92 -0.86 -8.16 3.05
N MET A 93 -1.34 -7.04 3.54
CA MET A 93 -1.57 -6.81 4.96
C MET A 93 -3.03 -7.15 5.30
N TYR A 94 -3.33 -8.44 5.40
CA TYR A 94 -4.72 -8.92 5.56
C TYR A 94 -5.33 -8.64 6.93
N ASN A 95 -4.51 -8.23 7.92
CA ASN A 95 -4.97 -7.87 9.25
C ASN A 95 -5.38 -6.40 9.39
N LEU A 96 -5.23 -5.59 8.36
CA LEU A 96 -5.67 -4.20 8.39
C LEU A 96 -7.19 -4.15 8.54
N ASP A 97 -7.64 -3.62 9.68
CA ASP A 97 -9.04 -3.32 9.94
C ASP A 97 -9.35 -1.82 9.70
N GLU A 98 -10.60 -1.44 9.85
CA GLU A 98 -11.00 -0.04 9.63
C GLU A 98 -10.28 0.92 10.58
N GLU A 99 -10.09 0.55 11.85
CA GLU A 99 -9.36 1.38 12.82
C GLU A 99 -7.91 1.61 12.38
N ALA A 100 -7.23 0.55 11.92
CA ALA A 100 -5.87 0.66 11.42
C ALA A 100 -5.79 1.53 10.15
N ILE A 101 -6.72 1.37 9.24
CA ILE A 101 -6.81 2.17 8.02
C ILE A 101 -7.04 3.65 8.35
N GLU A 102 -7.97 3.96 9.25
CA GLU A 102 -8.20 5.33 9.71
C GLU A 102 -6.95 5.94 10.34
N ALA A 103 -6.23 5.18 11.15
CA ALA A 103 -4.98 5.64 11.77
C ALA A 103 -3.90 5.93 10.72
N ILE A 104 -3.78 5.08 9.71
CA ILE A 104 -2.83 5.27 8.60
C ILE A 104 -3.21 6.53 7.79
N LEU A 105 -4.49 6.73 7.52
CA LEU A 105 -4.95 7.93 6.80
C LEU A 105 -4.75 9.21 7.60
N ALA A 106 -4.69 9.12 8.93
CA ALA A 106 -4.48 10.28 9.82
C ALA A 106 -3.01 10.55 10.10
N GLN A 107 -2.08 9.68 9.66
CA GLN A 107 -0.66 9.91 9.92
C GLN A 107 -0.13 11.14 9.17
N PRO A 108 0.88 11.82 9.72
CA PRO A 108 1.61 12.84 8.96
C PRO A 108 2.48 12.19 7.87
N PRO A 109 2.98 12.96 6.89
CA PRO A 109 3.93 12.43 5.91
C PRO A 109 5.09 11.71 6.59
N GLY A 110 5.40 10.50 6.13
CA GLY A 110 6.45 9.67 6.70
C GLY A 110 6.21 8.18 6.49
N VAL A 111 7.04 7.37 7.13
CA VAL A 111 6.99 5.91 7.08
C VAL A 111 6.60 5.36 8.44
N PRO A 112 5.52 4.56 8.55
CA PRO A 112 5.16 3.93 9.83
C PRO A 112 6.20 2.93 10.32
N ILE A 113 6.40 2.88 11.63
CA ILE A 113 7.20 1.87 12.31
C ILE A 113 6.23 0.88 12.97
N ASP A 114 6.43 -0.41 12.73
CA ASP A 114 5.59 -1.47 13.26
C ASP A 114 5.97 -1.88 14.70
N LEU A 115 5.26 -2.88 15.24
CA LEU A 115 5.47 -3.44 16.58
C LEU A 115 6.91 -3.90 16.82
N ASN A 116 7.61 -4.35 15.79
CA ASN A 116 8.98 -4.86 15.86
C ASN A 116 10.05 -3.79 15.61
N GLY A 117 9.65 -2.52 15.49
CA GLY A 117 10.55 -1.42 15.16
C GLY A 117 10.98 -1.39 13.71
N GLN A 118 10.25 -2.07 12.82
CA GLN A 118 10.56 -2.14 11.39
C GLN A 118 9.80 -1.07 10.61
N ASP A 119 10.49 -0.47 9.65
CA ASP A 119 9.90 0.50 8.74
C ASP A 119 8.96 -0.19 7.76
N GLN A 120 7.71 0.27 7.69
CA GLN A 120 6.71 -0.23 6.76
C GLN A 120 6.60 0.69 5.55
N TYR A 121 7.52 0.52 4.60
CA TYR A 121 7.65 1.39 3.42
C TYR A 121 6.41 1.38 2.53
N THR A 122 5.69 0.26 2.45
CA THR A 122 4.47 0.14 1.65
C THR A 122 3.26 0.86 2.25
N LEU A 123 3.40 1.43 3.45
CA LEU A 123 2.40 2.28 4.11
C LEU A 123 2.84 3.74 4.19
N ALA A 124 3.85 4.13 3.42
CA ALA A 124 4.38 5.48 3.46
C ALA A 124 3.35 6.52 3.04
N ARG A 125 3.39 7.67 3.72
CA ARG A 125 2.69 8.89 3.35
C ARG A 125 3.67 9.85 2.70
N ILE A 126 3.45 10.20 1.45
CA ILE A 126 4.38 11.00 0.65
C ILE A 126 3.78 12.40 0.51
N PRO A 127 4.48 13.47 0.97
CA PRO A 127 3.95 14.81 0.87
C PRO A 127 3.86 15.28 -0.58
N GLN A 128 2.91 16.16 -0.85
CA GLN A 128 2.76 16.79 -2.15
C GLN A 128 4.05 17.55 -2.53
N GLY A 129 4.47 17.42 -3.78
CA GLY A 129 5.65 18.11 -4.28
C GLY A 129 6.96 17.54 -3.77
N CYS A 130 6.94 16.35 -3.16
CA CYS A 130 8.14 15.69 -2.65
C CYS A 130 9.07 15.28 -3.80
N ASN A 131 10.33 15.70 -3.69
CA ASN A 131 11.35 15.31 -4.66
C ASN A 131 12.07 14.05 -4.20
N LEU A 132 11.60 12.89 -4.67
CA LEU A 132 12.19 11.60 -4.32
C LEU A 132 13.38 11.28 -5.25
N PRO A 133 14.45 10.66 -4.73
CA PRO A 133 15.52 10.15 -5.58
C PRO A 133 15.01 9.00 -6.44
N SER A 134 15.58 8.83 -7.63
CA SER A 134 15.29 7.64 -8.44
C SER A 134 15.95 6.43 -7.80
N SER A 135 15.17 5.38 -7.50
CA SER A 135 15.69 4.18 -6.85
C SER A 135 14.81 2.96 -7.11
N LYS A 136 15.44 1.79 -7.13
CA LYS A 136 14.74 0.50 -7.19
C LYS A 136 14.19 0.07 -5.84
N SER A 137 14.70 0.63 -4.74
CA SER A 137 14.38 0.25 -3.37
C SER A 137 13.50 1.32 -2.71
N LEU A 138 12.37 0.91 -2.11
CA LEU A 138 11.55 1.81 -1.31
C LEU A 138 12.31 2.38 -0.11
N LYS A 139 13.18 1.59 0.50
CA LYS A 139 14.04 2.03 1.60
C LYS A 139 14.88 3.25 1.21
N HIS A 140 15.51 3.22 0.05
CA HIS A 140 16.29 4.34 -0.46
C HIS A 140 15.40 5.49 -0.91
N LEU A 141 14.30 5.18 -1.58
CA LEU A 141 13.33 6.16 -2.07
C LEU A 141 12.81 7.04 -0.94
N PHE A 142 12.51 6.45 0.23
CA PHE A 142 11.94 7.12 1.40
C PHE A 142 12.96 7.42 2.50
N SER A 143 14.25 7.37 2.21
CA SER A 143 15.32 7.55 3.21
C SER A 143 15.26 8.90 3.94
N LYS A 144 14.71 9.93 3.31
CA LYS A 144 14.59 11.28 3.89
C LYS A 144 13.24 11.58 4.52
N LEU A 145 12.28 10.65 4.44
CA LEU A 145 10.99 10.82 5.09
C LEU A 145 11.12 10.56 6.60
N ASP A 146 10.30 11.25 7.38
CA ASP A 146 10.22 11.04 8.82
C ASP A 146 9.68 9.62 9.12
N ARG A 147 9.86 9.19 10.38
CA ARG A 147 9.32 7.92 10.88
C ARG A 147 8.16 8.19 11.83
N ASN A 148 7.03 7.51 11.61
CA ASN A 148 5.82 7.66 12.40
C ASN A 148 5.67 6.46 13.35
N GLN A 149 5.57 6.72 14.65
CA GLN A 149 5.44 5.68 15.68
C GLN A 149 4.03 5.10 15.66
N MET A 150 3.88 3.89 15.12
CA MET A 150 2.59 3.21 14.99
C MET A 150 2.62 1.77 15.54
N GLU A 151 3.51 1.49 16.50
CA GLU A 151 3.67 0.18 17.13
C GLU A 151 2.38 -0.31 17.82
N TRP A 152 1.53 0.62 18.24
CA TRP A 152 0.25 0.32 18.88
C TRP A 152 -0.74 -0.40 17.97
N LEU A 153 -0.53 -0.35 16.65
CA LEU A 153 -1.34 -1.12 15.69
C LEU A 153 -1.05 -2.62 15.74
N GLY A 154 0.06 -3.02 16.38
CA GLY A 154 0.39 -4.42 16.62
C GLY A 154 0.54 -5.23 15.33
N ASP A 155 -0.05 -6.43 15.31
CA ASP A 155 0.03 -7.37 14.19
C ASP A 155 -0.80 -6.93 12.95
N ARG A 156 -1.57 -5.85 13.06
CA ARG A 156 -2.33 -5.32 11.93
C ARG A 156 -1.45 -4.84 10.79
N LEU A 157 -0.18 -4.51 11.07
CA LEU A 157 0.81 -4.12 10.06
C LEU A 157 1.66 -5.29 9.54
N GLU A 158 1.31 -6.52 9.85
CA GLU A 158 2.06 -7.69 9.42
C GLU A 158 1.82 -8.03 7.95
N ASN A 159 2.90 -8.28 7.21
CA ASN A 159 2.84 -8.75 5.83
C ASN A 159 2.78 -10.27 5.77
N PHE A 160 1.97 -10.82 4.87
CA PHE A 160 1.85 -12.25 4.65
C PHE A 160 2.54 -12.64 3.34
N ASN A 161 3.60 -13.43 3.44
CA ASN A 161 4.44 -13.82 2.31
C ASN A 161 4.33 -15.30 1.92
N SER A 162 3.64 -16.11 2.73
CA SER A 162 3.43 -17.54 2.47
C SER A 162 2.06 -18.01 2.96
N PRO A 163 1.50 -19.11 2.38
CA PRO A 163 0.23 -19.69 2.83
C PRO A 163 0.23 -20.10 4.32
N ASP A 164 1.37 -20.58 4.83
CA ASP A 164 1.52 -21.03 6.21
C ASP A 164 1.26 -19.91 7.20
N GLN A 165 1.66 -18.69 6.90
CA GLN A 165 1.40 -17.52 7.75
C GLN A 165 -0.09 -17.22 7.89
N ILE A 166 -0.87 -17.44 6.82
CA ILE A 166 -2.31 -17.21 6.81
C ILE A 166 -3.05 -18.28 7.62
N GLU A 167 -2.65 -19.55 7.50
CA GLU A 167 -3.25 -20.67 8.23
C GLU A 167 -3.08 -20.53 9.74
N HIS A 168 -1.91 -20.06 10.20
CA HIS A 168 -1.64 -19.83 11.62
C HIS A 168 -2.56 -18.78 12.22
N GLN A 169 -2.89 -17.75 11.50
CA GLN A 169 -3.77 -16.68 11.97
C GLN A 169 -5.23 -17.11 12.07
N HIS A 170 -5.72 -17.90 11.12
CA HIS A 170 -7.08 -18.44 11.19
C HIS A 170 -7.29 -19.40 12.35
N LYS A 171 -6.22 -20.06 12.84
CA LYS A 171 -6.28 -20.93 14.02
C LYS A 171 -6.23 -20.16 15.33
N SER A 172 -5.63 -18.98 15.37
CA SER A 172 -5.53 -18.13 16.57
C SER A 172 -6.81 -17.34 16.86
N ASN A 173 -7.67 -17.17 15.86
CA ASN A 173 -8.92 -16.40 15.97
C ASN A 173 -10.18 -17.28 16.18
N ARG A 174 -10.00 -18.55 16.56
CA ARG A 174 -11.11 -19.46 16.88
C ARG A 174 -11.14 -19.74 18.41
#